data_72d2bc039ebcb6ac53fb5a828d05b182
#
_entry.id   72d2bc039ebcb6ac53fb5a828d05b182
#
_cell.length_a   1.000
_cell.length_b   1.000
_cell.length_c   1.000
_cell.angle_alpha   90.00
_cell.angle_beta   90.00
_cell.angle_gamma   90.00
#
_symmetry.space_group_name_H-M   'P 1'
#
loop_
_entity.id
_entity.type
_entity.pdbx_description
1 polymer ?
#
loop_
_entity_poly.entity_id
_entity_poly.type
_entity_poly.pdbx_seq_one_letter_code
_entity_poly.pdbx_strand_id
1 'polypeptide(L)'
;QVTVTPSRGVASADAAAGAARRVAKSFSEFAAAGHRPGDMVVLLGGMGRANVYAEALRAEGLPCVVAGGSIFNRAPEVALMVRLAQAIANPKWTTALFEVLSSELFALSADDLLELSTGMDEERGIPRRRAFDQGFRHIERKVASGCAVSPALAACASLMRRASEQVGNVALADIMQGIVADSGDRKSVV
;
A
#
# COMPACT_ATOMS: atom_id res chain seq x y z
N GLN A 1 34.11 -17.88 -16.71
CA GLN A 1 33.90 -16.87 -17.77
C GLN A 1 33.61 -15.53 -17.08
N VAL A 2 34.42 -14.51 -17.30
CA VAL A 2 34.19 -13.15 -16.71
C VAL A 2 33.42 -12.31 -17.72
N THR A 3 32.24 -11.90 -17.35
CA THR A 3 31.41 -11.01 -18.18
C THR A 3 31.54 -9.56 -17.69
N VAL A 4 32.13 -8.70 -18.50
CA VAL A 4 32.28 -7.27 -18.19
C VAL A 4 31.11 -6.49 -18.79
N THR A 5 30.41 -5.74 -17.95
CA THR A 5 29.35 -4.84 -18.37
C THR A 5 29.90 -3.43 -18.51
N PRO A 6 29.85 -2.78 -19.69
CA PRO A 6 30.19 -1.37 -19.81
C PRO A 6 29.14 -0.53 -19.06
N SER A 7 29.61 0.25 -18.08
CA SER A 7 28.73 1.11 -17.26
C SER A 7 28.89 2.62 -17.57
N ARG A 8 29.78 3.00 -18.49
CA ARG A 8 29.98 4.41 -18.86
C ARG A 8 28.79 4.90 -19.70
N GLY A 9 28.07 5.91 -19.20
CA GLY A 9 26.98 6.57 -19.92
C GLY A 9 25.59 5.94 -19.77
N VAL A 10 25.45 4.85 -18.99
CA VAL A 10 24.16 4.21 -18.74
C VAL A 10 23.69 4.57 -17.32
N ALA A 11 22.40 4.93 -17.17
CA ALA A 11 21.82 5.14 -15.86
C ALA A 11 22.01 3.90 -14.98
N SER A 12 22.27 4.10 -13.67
CA SER A 12 22.57 3.00 -12.72
C SER A 12 21.45 1.94 -12.68
N ALA A 13 20.20 2.34 -12.93
CA ALA A 13 19.06 1.43 -12.99
C ALA A 13 19.09 0.55 -14.25
N ASP A 14 19.41 1.12 -15.41
CA ASP A 14 19.49 0.40 -16.70
C ASP A 14 20.66 -0.59 -16.71
N ALA A 15 21.78 -0.21 -16.11
CA ALA A 15 22.93 -1.08 -15.95
C ALA A 15 22.58 -2.30 -15.09
N ALA A 16 21.82 -2.11 -14.00
CA ALA A 16 21.36 -3.19 -13.14
C ALA A 16 20.37 -4.13 -13.86
N ALA A 17 19.42 -3.56 -14.59
CA ALA A 17 18.47 -4.34 -15.39
C ALA A 17 19.17 -5.15 -16.49
N GLY A 18 20.18 -4.57 -17.15
CA GLY A 18 20.99 -5.24 -18.13
C GLY A 18 21.81 -6.40 -17.52
N ALA A 19 22.39 -6.21 -16.35
CA ALA A 19 23.10 -7.24 -15.61
C ALA A 19 22.15 -8.40 -15.17
N ALA A 20 20.99 -8.04 -14.63
CA ALA A 20 19.98 -9.00 -14.19
C ALA A 20 19.51 -9.90 -15.35
N ARG A 21 19.19 -9.32 -16.50
CA ARG A 21 18.80 -10.07 -17.71
C ARG A 21 19.88 -11.06 -18.17
N ARG A 22 21.15 -10.67 -18.13
CA ARG A 22 22.24 -11.60 -18.48
C ARG A 22 22.36 -12.76 -17.51
N VAL A 23 22.28 -12.48 -16.21
CA VAL A 23 22.28 -13.54 -15.19
C VAL A 23 21.10 -14.49 -15.39
N ALA A 24 19.89 -13.94 -15.61
CA ALA A 24 18.70 -14.74 -15.84
C ALA A 24 18.83 -15.64 -17.07
N LYS A 25 19.36 -15.11 -18.19
CA LYS A 25 19.63 -15.89 -19.39
C LYS A 25 20.64 -17.01 -19.15
N SER A 26 21.75 -16.73 -18.46
CA SER A 26 22.73 -17.77 -18.12
C SER A 26 22.12 -18.88 -17.24
N PHE A 27 21.24 -18.52 -16.31
CA PHE A 27 20.55 -19.52 -15.47
C PHE A 27 19.53 -20.33 -16.28
N SER A 28 18.85 -19.71 -17.23
CA SER A 28 17.96 -20.40 -18.17
C SER A 28 18.74 -21.42 -19.03
N GLU A 29 19.93 -21.04 -19.51
CA GLU A 29 20.84 -21.93 -20.25
C GLU A 29 21.30 -23.10 -19.39
N PHE A 30 21.67 -22.90 -18.12
CA PHE A 30 21.99 -23.95 -17.19
C PHE A 30 20.80 -24.89 -16.89
N ALA A 31 19.60 -24.33 -16.72
CA ALA A 31 18.41 -25.13 -16.54
C ALA A 31 18.11 -26.01 -17.77
N ALA A 32 18.26 -25.46 -18.97
CA ALA A 32 18.14 -26.23 -20.22
C ALA A 32 19.21 -27.33 -20.37
N ALA A 33 20.39 -27.15 -19.78
CA ALA A 33 21.45 -28.16 -19.71
C ALA A 33 21.21 -29.21 -18.62
N GLY A 34 20.10 -29.15 -17.88
CA GLY A 34 19.69 -30.15 -16.89
C GLY A 34 20.05 -29.81 -15.43
N HIS A 35 20.60 -28.64 -15.17
CA HIS A 35 20.84 -28.19 -13.79
C HIS A 35 19.52 -27.80 -13.10
N ARG A 36 19.39 -28.16 -11.83
CA ARG A 36 18.18 -27.86 -11.08
C ARG A 36 18.17 -26.38 -10.64
N PRO A 37 17.06 -25.60 -10.86
CA PRO A 37 16.99 -24.23 -10.41
C PRO A 37 17.29 -24.05 -8.91
N GLY A 38 16.93 -25.02 -8.06
CA GLY A 38 17.19 -25.00 -6.62
C GLY A 38 18.68 -25.06 -6.23
N ASP A 39 19.56 -25.46 -7.15
CA ASP A 39 21.01 -25.53 -6.91
C ASP A 39 21.73 -24.25 -7.40
N MET A 40 20.98 -23.27 -7.92
CA MET A 40 21.54 -22.04 -8.45
C MET A 40 21.30 -20.86 -7.48
N VAL A 41 22.33 -20.06 -7.26
CA VAL A 41 22.27 -18.91 -6.34
C VAL A 41 22.88 -17.68 -6.99
N VAL A 42 22.20 -16.53 -6.83
CA VAL A 42 22.74 -15.21 -7.14
C VAL A 42 23.13 -14.53 -5.84
N LEU A 43 24.42 -14.21 -5.69
CA LEU A 43 24.93 -13.44 -4.56
C LEU A 43 25.01 -11.96 -4.93
N LEU A 44 24.33 -11.13 -4.17
CA LEU A 44 24.29 -9.68 -4.36
C LEU A 44 25.03 -8.99 -3.21
N GLY A 45 25.87 -8.01 -3.52
CA GLY A 45 26.56 -7.19 -2.52
C GLY A 45 25.63 -6.24 -1.73
N GLY A 46 24.36 -6.14 -2.14
CA GLY A 46 23.31 -5.36 -1.43
C GLY A 46 21.92 -5.69 -1.96
N MET A 47 20.94 -5.67 -1.07
CA MET A 47 19.55 -6.09 -1.37
C MET A 47 18.72 -5.05 -2.14
N GLY A 48 19.23 -3.83 -2.29
CA GLY A 48 18.51 -2.74 -2.96
C GLY A 48 18.02 -3.05 -4.38
N ARG A 49 18.70 -3.98 -5.07
CA ARG A 49 18.40 -4.38 -6.45
C ARG A 49 17.91 -5.83 -6.58
N ALA A 50 17.67 -6.52 -5.47
CA ALA A 50 17.29 -7.94 -5.49
C ALA A 50 16.03 -8.21 -6.32
N ASN A 51 15.03 -7.32 -6.26
CA ASN A 51 13.80 -7.45 -7.04
C ASN A 51 14.04 -7.40 -8.54
N VAL A 52 14.97 -6.56 -9.02
CA VAL A 52 15.31 -6.46 -10.45
C VAL A 52 15.86 -7.82 -10.97
N TYR A 53 16.66 -8.49 -10.17
CA TYR A 53 17.15 -9.84 -10.49
C TYR A 53 16.03 -10.88 -10.40
N ALA A 54 15.18 -10.81 -9.37
CA ALA A 54 14.07 -11.73 -9.21
C ALA A 54 13.06 -11.63 -10.37
N GLU A 55 12.75 -10.41 -10.82
CA GLU A 55 11.87 -10.17 -11.97
C GLU A 55 12.49 -10.72 -13.27
N ALA A 56 13.78 -10.49 -13.48
CA ALA A 56 14.48 -11.01 -14.66
C ALA A 56 14.49 -12.55 -14.69
N LEU A 57 14.71 -13.20 -13.55
CA LEU A 57 14.66 -14.65 -13.43
C LEU A 57 13.25 -15.21 -13.70
N ARG A 58 12.21 -14.57 -13.14
CA ARG A 58 10.82 -14.97 -13.39
C ARG A 58 10.43 -14.79 -14.86
N ALA A 59 10.92 -13.73 -15.51
CA ALA A 59 10.68 -13.49 -16.94
C ALA A 59 11.25 -14.63 -17.82
N GLU A 60 12.34 -15.31 -17.39
CA GLU A 60 12.88 -16.50 -18.02
C GLU A 60 12.22 -17.81 -17.53
N GLY A 61 11.12 -17.74 -16.78
CA GLY A 61 10.39 -18.89 -16.26
C GLY A 61 11.08 -19.61 -15.09
N LEU A 62 12.09 -18.99 -14.45
CA LEU A 62 12.81 -19.58 -13.34
C LEU A 62 12.17 -19.16 -12.00
N PRO A 63 11.66 -20.10 -11.19
CA PRO A 63 11.20 -19.78 -9.84
C PRO A 63 12.38 -19.32 -8.98
N CYS A 64 12.19 -18.23 -8.25
CA CYS A 64 13.24 -17.71 -7.38
C CYS A 64 12.69 -17.21 -6.05
N VAL A 65 13.50 -17.39 -5.01
CA VAL A 65 13.25 -16.88 -3.66
C VAL A 65 14.35 -15.87 -3.31
N VAL A 66 13.96 -14.71 -2.84
CA VAL A 66 14.90 -13.68 -2.35
C VAL A 66 15.14 -13.90 -0.87
N ALA A 67 16.32 -14.40 -0.50
CA ALA A 67 16.71 -14.58 0.89
C ALA A 67 17.44 -13.33 1.42
N GLY A 68 17.19 -12.95 2.66
CA GLY A 68 17.93 -11.87 3.35
C GLY A 68 17.47 -10.44 3.01
N GLY A 69 16.43 -10.24 2.23
CA GLY A 69 15.81 -8.93 1.99
C GLY A 69 14.48 -8.82 2.73
N SER A 70 14.20 -7.68 3.31
CA SER A 70 12.87 -7.41 3.84
C SER A 70 11.88 -7.17 2.68
N ILE A 71 11.48 -8.24 1.99
CA ILE A 71 10.38 -8.21 1.00
C ILE A 71 9.13 -7.70 1.68
N PHE A 72 8.95 -8.07 2.95
CA PHE A 72 7.85 -7.64 3.79
C PHE A 72 7.74 -6.11 3.83
N ASN A 73 8.83 -5.38 4.09
CA ASN A 73 8.80 -3.91 4.17
C ASN A 73 8.58 -3.20 2.82
N ARG A 74 8.54 -3.93 1.70
CA ARG A 74 8.31 -3.40 0.36
C ARG A 74 6.97 -3.82 -0.24
N ALA A 75 6.25 -4.70 0.44
CA ALA A 75 4.92 -5.09 0.03
C ALA A 75 3.98 -3.88 0.18
N PRO A 76 3.21 -3.53 -0.87
CA PRO A 76 2.28 -2.39 -0.83
C PRO A 76 1.24 -2.55 0.28
N GLU A 77 0.85 -3.77 0.59
CA GLU A 77 -0.08 -4.10 1.67
C GLU A 77 0.51 -3.74 3.04
N VAL A 78 1.80 -3.99 3.24
CA VAL A 78 2.49 -3.62 4.49
C VAL A 78 2.62 -2.10 4.59
N ALA A 79 2.95 -1.43 3.49
CA ALA A 79 2.98 0.03 3.45
C ALA A 79 1.60 0.62 3.79
N LEU A 80 0.52 0.06 3.25
CA LEU A 80 -0.85 0.44 3.56
C LEU A 80 -1.18 0.23 5.04
N MET A 81 -0.79 -0.90 5.63
CA MET A 81 -1.00 -1.16 7.06
C MET A 81 -0.23 -0.17 7.94
N VAL A 82 0.99 0.20 7.57
CA VAL A 82 1.75 1.25 8.26
C VAL A 82 1.01 2.60 8.16
N ARG A 83 0.48 2.96 6.98
CA ARG A 83 -0.33 4.17 6.80
C ARG A 83 -1.62 4.14 7.62
N LEU A 84 -2.29 3.01 7.69
CA LEU A 84 -3.46 2.83 8.53
C LEU A 84 -3.13 3.05 10.01
N ALA A 85 -2.06 2.44 10.51
CA ALA A 85 -1.60 2.64 11.88
C ALA A 85 -1.30 4.13 12.17
N GLN A 86 -0.63 4.81 11.25
CA GLN A 86 -0.34 6.24 11.34
C GLN A 86 -1.59 7.10 11.33
N ALA A 87 -2.57 6.78 10.48
CA ALA A 87 -3.86 7.49 10.38
C ALA A 87 -4.70 7.32 11.66
N ILE A 88 -4.67 6.14 12.28
CA ILE A 88 -5.35 5.87 13.55
C ILE A 88 -4.66 6.61 14.70
N ALA A 89 -3.33 6.54 14.77
CA ALA A 89 -2.55 7.17 15.83
C ALA A 89 -2.60 8.71 15.78
N ASN A 90 -2.69 9.28 14.57
CA ASN A 90 -2.78 10.72 14.38
C ASN A 90 -3.82 11.09 13.31
N PRO A 91 -5.10 11.24 13.70
CA PRO A 91 -6.20 11.61 12.79
C PRO A 91 -6.04 13.00 12.11
N LYS A 92 -5.05 13.78 12.50
CA LYS A 92 -4.71 15.06 11.87
C LYS A 92 -3.71 14.92 10.73
N TRP A 93 -3.08 13.77 10.57
CA TRP A 93 -2.13 13.53 9.48
C TRP A 93 -2.85 13.25 8.16
N THR A 94 -3.17 14.33 7.48
CA THR A 94 -3.99 14.34 6.26
C THR A 94 -3.46 13.42 5.16
N THR A 95 -2.12 13.35 4.98
CA THR A 95 -1.51 12.51 3.94
C THR A 95 -1.76 11.02 4.20
N ALA A 96 -1.50 10.55 5.41
CA ALA A 96 -1.73 9.15 5.77
C ALA A 96 -3.22 8.78 5.66
N LEU A 97 -4.10 9.66 6.14
CA LEU A 97 -5.54 9.48 6.00
C LEU A 97 -5.97 9.42 4.53
N PHE A 98 -5.52 10.35 3.69
CA PHE A 98 -5.87 10.37 2.28
C PHE A 98 -5.43 9.08 1.57
N GLU A 99 -4.18 8.62 1.79
CA GLU A 99 -3.66 7.38 1.22
C GLU A 99 -4.51 6.16 1.63
N VAL A 100 -4.91 6.09 2.89
CA VAL A 100 -5.74 4.99 3.42
C VAL A 100 -7.16 5.04 2.87
N LEU A 101 -7.80 6.22 2.87
CA LEU A 101 -9.19 6.40 2.44
C LEU A 101 -9.37 6.16 0.94
N SER A 102 -8.38 6.52 0.13
CA SER A 102 -8.38 6.29 -1.32
C SER A 102 -7.88 4.90 -1.73
N SER A 103 -7.34 4.12 -0.79
CA SER A 103 -6.85 2.77 -1.05
C SER A 103 -7.99 1.77 -1.25
N GLU A 104 -7.64 0.57 -1.71
CA GLU A 104 -8.58 -0.55 -1.84
C GLU A 104 -9.28 -0.94 -0.52
N LEU A 105 -8.73 -0.55 0.63
CA LEU A 105 -9.30 -0.87 1.93
C LEU A 105 -10.67 -0.21 2.12
N PHE A 106 -10.80 1.08 1.79
CA PHE A 106 -12.05 1.84 1.89
C PHE A 106 -12.66 2.18 0.54
N ALA A 107 -11.84 2.29 -0.50
CA ALA A 107 -12.23 2.58 -1.89
C ALA A 107 -13.17 3.78 -2.02
N LEU A 108 -12.94 4.84 -1.23
CA LEU A 108 -13.76 6.04 -1.30
C LEU A 108 -13.56 6.76 -2.63
N SER A 109 -14.64 7.21 -3.22
CA SER A 109 -14.62 8.02 -4.45
C SER A 109 -14.05 9.42 -4.20
N ALA A 110 -13.71 10.13 -5.27
CA ALA A 110 -13.29 11.52 -5.17
C ALA A 110 -14.38 12.42 -4.54
N ASP A 111 -15.65 12.15 -4.84
CA ASP A 111 -16.78 12.87 -4.29
C ASP A 111 -16.94 12.61 -2.78
N ASP A 112 -16.75 11.35 -2.34
CA ASP A 112 -16.75 11.00 -0.91
C ASP A 112 -15.64 11.75 -0.16
N LEU A 113 -14.43 11.78 -0.73
CA LEU A 113 -13.28 12.48 -0.15
C LEU A 113 -13.50 14.00 -0.12
N LEU A 114 -14.13 14.56 -1.14
CA LEU A 114 -14.49 15.96 -1.20
C LEU A 114 -15.53 16.29 -0.11
N GLU A 115 -16.59 15.49 0.01
CA GLU A 115 -17.61 15.67 1.04
C GLU A 115 -17.02 15.58 2.45
N LEU A 116 -16.10 14.65 2.67
CA LEU A 116 -15.41 14.48 3.95
C LEU A 116 -14.53 15.71 4.29
N SER A 117 -13.81 16.26 3.31
CA SER A 117 -12.81 17.32 3.49
C SER A 117 -13.34 18.74 3.34
N THR A 118 -14.58 18.92 2.92
CA THR A 118 -15.19 20.22 2.65
C THR A 118 -16.36 20.48 3.59
N GLY A 119 -16.42 21.69 4.14
CA GLY A 119 -17.56 22.24 4.87
C GLY A 119 -18.00 23.55 4.25
N MET A 120 -19.13 24.07 4.71
CA MET A 120 -19.56 25.44 4.40
C MET A 120 -19.21 26.35 5.57
N ASP A 121 -18.69 27.52 5.26
CA ASP A 121 -18.61 28.62 6.20
C ASP A 121 -20.03 29.27 6.28
N GLU A 122 -20.69 29.09 7.41
CA GLU A 122 -22.10 29.52 7.58
C GLU A 122 -22.26 31.04 7.51
N GLU A 123 -21.22 31.80 7.87
CA GLU A 123 -21.27 33.28 7.85
C GLU A 123 -21.06 33.82 6.43
N ARG A 124 -20.24 33.16 5.64
CA ARG A 124 -19.82 33.62 4.31
C ARG A 124 -20.46 32.86 3.16
N GLY A 125 -21.10 31.73 3.42
CA GLY A 125 -21.70 30.87 2.39
C GLY A 125 -20.71 30.28 1.38
N ILE A 126 -19.43 30.23 1.73
CA ILE A 126 -18.37 29.71 0.84
C ILE A 126 -17.84 28.34 1.31
N PRO A 127 -17.39 27.47 0.39
CA PRO A 127 -16.75 26.22 0.76
C PRO A 127 -15.49 26.47 1.59
N ARG A 128 -15.35 25.76 2.69
CA ARG A 128 -14.18 25.79 3.58
C ARG A 128 -13.60 24.41 3.72
N ARG A 129 -12.28 24.33 3.73
CA ARG A 129 -11.56 23.09 4.01
C ARG A 129 -11.84 22.63 5.43
N ARG A 130 -12.15 21.34 5.58
CA ARG A 130 -12.39 20.67 6.85
C ARG A 130 -11.30 19.63 7.08
N ALA A 131 -10.83 19.45 8.31
CA ALA A 131 -9.97 18.35 8.67
C ALA A 131 -10.75 17.03 8.66
N PHE A 132 -10.13 15.91 8.30
CA PHE A 132 -10.81 14.61 8.15
C PHE A 132 -11.47 14.13 9.45
N ASP A 133 -10.84 14.35 10.60
CA ASP A 133 -11.42 14.01 11.91
C ASP A 133 -12.75 14.73 12.17
N GLN A 134 -12.83 15.99 11.79
CA GLN A 134 -14.08 16.77 11.82
C GLN A 134 -15.07 16.29 10.75
N GLY A 135 -14.54 15.85 9.60
CA GLY A 135 -15.32 15.28 8.50
C GLY A 135 -16.06 14.03 8.95
N PHE A 136 -15.41 13.09 9.61
CA PHE A 136 -16.05 11.86 10.11
C PHE A 136 -17.24 12.17 11.03
N ARG A 137 -17.07 13.09 11.97
CA ARG A 137 -18.18 13.53 12.85
C ARG A 137 -19.32 14.21 12.10
N HIS A 138 -18.99 14.93 11.02
CA HIS A 138 -20.00 15.56 10.17
C HIS A 138 -20.82 14.51 9.42
N ILE A 139 -20.16 13.52 8.81
CA ILE A 139 -20.81 12.42 8.11
C ILE A 139 -21.75 11.66 9.04
N GLU A 140 -21.31 11.31 10.24
CA GLU A 140 -22.19 10.64 11.22
C GLU A 140 -23.42 11.46 11.58
N ARG A 141 -23.27 12.78 11.76
CA ARG A 141 -24.43 13.66 12.00
C ARG A 141 -25.39 13.70 10.82
N LYS A 142 -24.88 13.71 9.58
CA LYS A 142 -25.70 13.63 8.37
C LYS A 142 -26.49 12.33 8.32
N VAL A 143 -25.83 11.20 8.60
CA VAL A 143 -26.50 9.89 8.67
C VAL A 143 -27.58 9.89 9.76
N ALA A 144 -27.27 10.40 10.96
CA ALA A 144 -28.22 10.46 12.06
C ALA A 144 -29.44 11.36 11.75
N SER A 145 -29.27 12.40 10.93
CA SER A 145 -30.36 13.30 10.49
C SER A 145 -31.11 12.78 9.26
N GLY A 146 -30.81 11.57 8.76
CA GLY A 146 -31.47 10.99 7.59
C GLY A 146 -31.04 11.59 6.25
N CYS A 147 -29.96 12.38 6.21
CA CYS A 147 -29.43 12.90 4.97
C CYS A 147 -28.77 11.80 4.14
N ALA A 148 -28.91 11.86 2.83
CA ALA A 148 -28.26 10.93 1.92
C ALA A 148 -26.73 11.05 2.03
N VAL A 149 -26.07 9.91 2.28
CA VAL A 149 -24.61 9.75 2.33
C VAL A 149 -24.27 8.44 1.63
N SER A 150 -23.16 8.40 0.91
CA SER A 150 -22.66 7.16 0.33
C SER A 150 -22.49 6.08 1.42
N PRO A 151 -22.98 4.84 1.21
CA PRO A 151 -22.83 3.76 2.19
C PRO A 151 -21.38 3.49 2.56
N ALA A 152 -20.46 3.60 1.59
CA ALA A 152 -19.04 3.44 1.81
C ALA A 152 -18.49 4.53 2.74
N LEU A 153 -18.86 5.78 2.50
CA LEU A 153 -18.46 6.93 3.31
C LEU A 153 -19.02 6.86 4.73
N ALA A 154 -20.30 6.53 4.89
CA ALA A 154 -20.96 6.40 6.19
C ALA A 154 -20.27 5.34 7.05
N ALA A 155 -20.00 4.22 6.45
CA ALA A 155 -19.36 3.10 7.12
C ALA A 155 -17.88 3.38 7.43
N CYS A 156 -17.13 4.03 6.52
CA CYS A 156 -15.76 4.46 6.77
C CYS A 156 -15.70 5.44 7.95
N ALA A 157 -16.57 6.44 7.98
CA ALA A 157 -16.63 7.43 9.05
C ALA A 157 -16.84 6.76 10.43
N SER A 158 -17.79 5.82 10.52
CA SER A 158 -18.04 5.06 11.74
C SER A 158 -16.85 4.21 12.16
N LEU A 159 -16.19 3.51 11.23
CA LEU A 159 -15.01 2.69 11.52
C LEU A 159 -13.84 3.53 12.03
N MET A 160 -13.50 4.59 11.32
CA MET A 160 -12.36 5.44 11.68
C MET A 160 -12.57 6.18 13.00
N ARG A 161 -13.80 6.59 13.30
CA ARG A 161 -14.12 7.19 14.59
C ARG A 161 -13.99 6.18 15.73
N ARG A 162 -14.59 4.99 15.60
CA ARG A 162 -14.45 3.91 16.60
C ARG A 162 -12.98 3.55 16.84
N ALA A 163 -12.21 3.43 15.78
CA ALA A 163 -10.78 3.18 15.86
C ALA A 163 -10.05 4.26 16.67
N SER A 164 -10.35 5.53 16.41
CA SER A 164 -9.75 6.64 17.15
C SER A 164 -10.12 6.65 18.64
N GLU A 165 -11.32 6.22 19.00
CA GLU A 165 -11.78 6.13 20.40
C GLU A 165 -11.13 4.96 21.14
N GLN A 166 -10.72 3.92 20.43
CA GLN A 166 -10.07 2.74 21.02
C GLN A 166 -8.57 2.95 21.26
N VAL A 167 -7.96 3.97 20.66
CA VAL A 167 -6.54 4.29 20.86
C VAL A 167 -6.25 4.54 22.33
N GLY A 168 -5.24 3.85 22.85
CA GLY A 168 -4.86 3.89 24.26
C GLY A 168 -5.57 2.88 25.16
N ASN A 169 -6.69 2.29 24.73
CA ASN A 169 -7.45 1.30 25.51
C ASN A 169 -7.36 -0.12 24.92
N VAL A 170 -7.12 -0.22 23.61
CA VAL A 170 -7.04 -1.49 22.86
C VAL A 170 -5.69 -1.53 22.12
N ALA A 171 -5.12 -2.72 21.96
CA ALA A 171 -3.89 -2.88 21.21
C ALA A 171 -4.09 -2.46 19.75
N LEU A 172 -3.12 -1.72 19.17
CA LEU A 172 -3.22 -1.20 17.81
C LEU A 172 -3.46 -2.32 16.78
N ALA A 173 -2.85 -3.48 17.00
CA ALA A 173 -3.04 -4.65 16.12
C ALA A 173 -4.50 -5.10 16.07
N ASP A 174 -5.19 -5.13 17.21
CA ASP A 174 -6.60 -5.54 17.30
C ASP A 174 -7.52 -4.51 16.63
N ILE A 175 -7.23 -3.22 16.80
CA ILE A 175 -7.95 -2.14 16.12
C ILE A 175 -7.82 -2.28 14.60
N MET A 176 -6.60 -2.48 14.10
CA MET A 176 -6.31 -2.65 12.68
C MET A 176 -6.97 -3.91 12.11
N GLN A 177 -6.91 -5.03 12.84
CA GLN A 177 -7.56 -6.27 12.43
C GLN A 177 -9.08 -6.09 12.32
N GLY A 178 -9.70 -5.40 13.28
CA GLY A 178 -11.11 -5.06 13.21
C GLY A 178 -11.47 -4.24 11.98
N ILE A 179 -10.67 -3.22 11.64
CA ILE A 179 -10.89 -2.40 10.43
C ILE A 179 -10.80 -3.26 9.17
N VAL A 180 -9.78 -4.11 9.07
CA VAL A 180 -9.58 -4.97 7.90
C VAL A 180 -10.72 -5.96 7.74
N ALA A 181 -11.16 -6.59 8.83
CA ALA A 181 -12.29 -7.51 8.82
C ALA A 181 -13.58 -6.81 8.38
N ASP A 182 -13.92 -5.69 9.01
CA ASP A 182 -15.13 -4.92 8.69
C ASP A 182 -15.11 -4.30 7.29
N SER A 183 -13.93 -3.98 6.72
CA SER A 183 -13.80 -3.47 5.36
C SER A 183 -13.86 -4.59 4.31
N GLY A 184 -13.36 -5.79 4.63
CA GLY A 184 -13.34 -6.96 3.75
C GLY A 184 -14.71 -7.58 3.54
N ASP A 185 -15.56 -7.59 4.55
CA ASP A 185 -16.93 -8.16 4.51
C ASP A 185 -17.84 -7.45 3.48
N ARG A 186 -17.49 -6.22 3.09
CA ARG A 186 -18.26 -5.43 2.11
C ARG A 186 -17.98 -5.81 0.66
N LYS A 187 -16.83 -6.42 0.36
CA LYS A 187 -16.52 -6.89 -1.01
C LYS A 187 -17.29 -8.16 -1.38
N SER A 188 -17.94 -8.80 -0.40
CA SER A 188 -18.73 -10.03 -0.60
C SER A 188 -20.21 -9.77 -0.89
N VAL A 189 -20.68 -8.52 -0.94
CA VAL A 189 -22.10 -8.13 -1.08
C VAL A 189 -22.36 -7.39 -2.39
N VAL A 190 -21.51 -7.55 -3.41
CA VAL A 190 -21.75 -7.03 -4.76
C VAL A 190 -21.85 -8.18 -5.75
#